data_2cc1cdeaf0e9f0303c45652c89964a8e
#
_entry.id   2cc1cdeaf0e9f0303c45652c89964a8e
#
_cell.length_a   1.000
_cell.length_b   1.000
_cell.length_c   1.000
_cell.angle_alpha   90.00
_cell.angle_beta   90.00
_cell.angle_gamma   90.00
#
_symmetry.space_group_name_H-M   'P 1'
#
loop_
_entity.id
_entity.type
_entity.pdbx_description
1 polymer ?
#
loop_
_entity_poly.entity_id
_entity_poly.type
_entity_poly.pdbx_seq_one_letter_code
_entity_poly.pdbx_strand_id
1 'polypeptide(L)'
;MQIVNNKIILILIISFLVVQNIYATGKRKNFLSHGPSVSSFSQGETVLNSLDDPAIIFHNGSLLSYFDYNNVSLTRYNLFDGTSYNAAAINYRLFENLFLGFSAIDLASGDIELRKDPFDKAKTVTTNQWAYILAFAAKIKPIETSVGVNLKYIYLDLYEKKNGGFAMDLGLSKYFDNVDIKYTQAKFGVGLSMQNIMGTGIKLDEYNEDFQYIFRLSGLMEIPIVYRLETKDTLTVSLDVKNEDTYNELFAGIEYKLLEKYAIRCGYYPDHITAGFGINISAFTINYSADFNEIDLINRFSLAYRWNKKKKKENEFEKEAQAALTQDKLSQKQAQELFKKAKEFYNKKQYLYSTDLLQKIIIDYPNYDSPNIYCNKIKKLMKEKSSSSYESSFDEYAYWSGYKNYYEANYDQCLKEWKKYLQFDNKNKEIIEYCNKVNAIVTNSIEEKKKKQFEYEANTILKNGIILYKNKRWVECIRQMEKLQTFVKSSQYTNTSFNYYSSAKEYIDKAVKEITKNLNNTKVTETKVQESEPEIIIDEKLADKKYREGLILYAKGKYYEAERMFELTLRLNPNHQRAINALKHLK
;
A
#
# COMPACT_ATOMS: atom_id res chain seq x y z
N MET A 1 -21.76 -3.46 -7.65
CA MET A 1 -21.48 -4.82 -7.20
C MET A 1 -22.17 -5.91 -8.03
N GLN A 2 -23.49 -5.89 -8.27
CA GLN A 2 -24.19 -6.88 -9.13
C GLN A 2 -23.77 -6.88 -10.61
N ILE A 3 -23.39 -5.72 -11.17
CA ILE A 3 -23.04 -5.61 -12.61
C ILE A 3 -21.66 -6.24 -12.91
N VAL A 4 -20.73 -6.22 -11.96
CA VAL A 4 -19.38 -6.83 -12.12
C VAL A 4 -19.48 -8.35 -12.00
N ASN A 5 -20.30 -8.87 -11.08
CA ASN A 5 -20.54 -10.31 -10.95
C ASN A 5 -21.13 -10.92 -12.23
N ASN A 6 -22.09 -10.24 -12.87
CA ASN A 6 -22.73 -10.75 -14.08
C ASN A 6 -21.77 -10.79 -15.29
N LYS A 7 -20.81 -9.84 -15.39
CA LYS A 7 -19.81 -9.84 -16.47
C LYS A 7 -18.75 -10.93 -16.29
N ILE A 8 -18.30 -11.16 -15.07
CA ILE A 8 -17.34 -12.25 -14.75
C ILE A 8 -18.00 -13.62 -15.00
N ILE A 9 -19.24 -13.78 -14.55
CA ILE A 9 -20.03 -15.00 -14.80
C ILE A 9 -20.25 -15.21 -16.29
N LEU A 10 -20.53 -14.16 -17.06
CA LEU A 10 -20.71 -14.24 -18.51
C LEU A 10 -19.40 -14.67 -19.22
N ILE A 11 -18.25 -14.14 -18.80
CA ILE A 11 -16.94 -14.53 -19.34
C ILE A 11 -16.63 -16.00 -19.01
N LEU A 12 -16.92 -16.46 -17.79
CA LEU A 12 -16.75 -17.86 -17.39
C LEU A 12 -17.71 -18.79 -18.14
N ILE A 13 -18.95 -18.37 -18.39
CA ILE A 13 -19.94 -19.13 -19.17
C ILE A 13 -19.53 -19.21 -20.64
N ILE A 14 -19.06 -18.12 -21.25
CA ILE A 14 -18.54 -18.11 -22.62
C ILE A 14 -17.31 -19.02 -22.73
N SER A 15 -16.39 -18.97 -21.76
CA SER A 15 -15.23 -19.87 -21.70
C SER A 15 -15.66 -21.35 -21.59
N PHE A 16 -16.70 -21.64 -20.80
CA PHE A 16 -17.23 -22.98 -20.62
C PHE A 16 -17.96 -23.51 -21.87
N LEU A 17 -18.68 -22.65 -22.59
CA LEU A 17 -19.36 -23.03 -23.84
C LEU A 17 -18.39 -23.32 -24.99
N VAL A 18 -17.19 -22.70 -24.99
CA VAL A 18 -16.14 -22.97 -25.98
C VAL A 18 -15.45 -24.32 -25.75
N VAL A 19 -15.45 -24.82 -24.50
CA VAL A 19 -14.77 -26.06 -24.09
C VAL A 19 -15.50 -27.36 -24.51
N GLN A 20 -16.76 -27.29 -24.96
CA GLN A 20 -17.57 -28.49 -25.20
C GLN A 20 -17.16 -29.39 -26.39
N ASN A 21 -16.14 -28.97 -27.19
CA ASN A 21 -15.66 -29.74 -28.33
C ASN A 21 -14.16 -30.02 -28.28
N ILE A 22 -13.67 -30.53 -27.15
CA ILE A 22 -12.25 -30.92 -27.03
C ILE A 22 -12.11 -32.40 -27.42
N TYR A 23 -11.63 -32.67 -28.63
CA TYR A 23 -11.27 -34.01 -29.09
C TYR A 23 -9.78 -34.04 -29.40
N ALA A 24 -9.06 -34.95 -28.75
CA ALA A 24 -7.67 -35.24 -29.05
C ALA A 24 -7.59 -36.17 -30.28
N THR A 25 -7.21 -35.62 -31.42
CA THR A 25 -6.84 -36.40 -32.60
C THR A 25 -5.46 -35.95 -33.07
N GLY A 26 -4.65 -36.87 -33.55
CA GLY A 26 -3.26 -36.64 -33.91
C GLY A 26 -3.05 -35.44 -34.83
N LYS A 27 -2.31 -34.46 -34.33
CA LYS A 27 -2.09 -33.14 -34.99
C LYS A 27 -0.79 -33.13 -35.79
N ARG A 28 -0.81 -32.47 -36.93
CA ARG A 28 0.42 -31.99 -37.54
C ARG A 28 0.85 -30.71 -36.79
N LYS A 29 1.77 -30.87 -35.83
CA LYS A 29 2.40 -29.73 -35.15
C LYS A 29 3.63 -29.31 -35.97
N ASN A 30 3.64 -28.07 -36.47
CA ASN A 30 4.86 -27.47 -37.04
C ASN A 30 5.74 -26.92 -35.90
N PHE A 31 6.97 -26.47 -36.20
CA PHE A 31 7.89 -25.95 -35.19
C PHE A 31 7.39 -24.67 -34.49
N LEU A 32 6.43 -23.96 -35.08
CA LEU A 32 5.76 -22.81 -34.48
C LEU A 32 4.62 -23.19 -33.52
N SER A 33 4.32 -24.47 -33.33
CA SER A 33 3.29 -24.90 -32.37
C SER A 33 3.74 -24.73 -30.91
N HIS A 34 5.04 -24.57 -30.67
CA HIS A 34 5.63 -24.39 -29.34
C HIS A 34 6.26 -23.01 -29.23
N GLY A 35 5.84 -22.24 -28.24
CA GLY A 35 6.42 -20.92 -27.98
C GLY A 35 7.80 -20.98 -27.33
N PRO A 36 8.63 -19.94 -27.51
CA PRO A 36 9.97 -19.88 -26.94
C PRO A 36 10.02 -19.47 -25.45
N SER A 37 8.90 -19.04 -24.86
CA SER A 37 8.88 -18.52 -23.48
C SER A 37 8.87 -19.66 -22.47
N VAL A 38 9.97 -19.80 -21.71
CA VAL A 38 10.12 -20.80 -20.65
C VAL A 38 9.19 -20.51 -19.46
N SER A 39 8.99 -19.23 -19.16
CA SER A 39 8.05 -18.79 -18.12
C SER A 39 6.62 -19.22 -18.43
N SER A 40 6.15 -19.02 -19.67
CA SER A 40 4.84 -19.44 -20.13
C SER A 40 4.72 -20.97 -20.09
N PHE A 41 5.74 -21.68 -20.62
CA PHE A 41 5.71 -23.12 -20.72
C PHE A 41 5.65 -23.81 -19.36
N SER A 42 6.34 -23.25 -18.34
CA SER A 42 6.29 -23.78 -16.96
C SER A 42 4.90 -23.67 -16.32
N GLN A 43 4.00 -22.93 -16.94
CA GLN A 43 2.60 -22.72 -16.54
C GLN A 43 1.62 -23.34 -17.56
N GLY A 44 2.00 -24.42 -18.23
CA GLY A 44 1.18 -25.04 -19.25
C GLY A 44 1.02 -24.20 -20.52
N GLU A 45 1.98 -23.35 -20.85
CA GLU A 45 1.95 -22.42 -21.98
C GLU A 45 0.85 -21.35 -21.90
N THR A 46 0.38 -20.99 -20.70
CA THR A 46 -0.49 -19.83 -20.50
C THR A 46 0.26 -18.52 -20.72
N VAL A 47 -0.40 -17.52 -21.27
CA VAL A 47 0.29 -16.38 -21.90
C VAL A 47 0.35 -15.15 -21.00
N LEU A 48 -0.74 -14.79 -20.31
CA LEU A 48 -0.87 -13.48 -19.65
C LEU A 48 0.06 -13.27 -18.45
N ASN A 49 0.52 -14.33 -17.80
CA ASN A 49 1.37 -14.23 -16.60
C ASN A 49 2.88 -14.20 -16.89
N SER A 50 3.30 -14.28 -18.15
CA SER A 50 4.72 -14.41 -18.52
C SER A 50 5.36 -13.07 -18.90
N LEU A 51 5.08 -12.01 -18.12
CA LEU A 51 5.62 -10.65 -18.34
C LEU A 51 7.07 -10.48 -17.86
N ASP A 52 7.74 -11.52 -17.45
CA ASP A 52 9.16 -11.57 -17.09
C ASP A 52 10.05 -12.04 -18.28
N ASP A 53 9.44 -12.60 -19.33
CA ASP A 53 10.13 -13.17 -20.49
C ASP A 53 9.66 -12.52 -21.80
N PRO A 54 10.50 -11.72 -22.50
CA PRO A 54 10.11 -11.06 -23.75
C PRO A 54 9.77 -12.02 -24.89
N ALA A 55 10.15 -13.29 -24.79
CA ALA A 55 9.79 -14.31 -25.79
C ALA A 55 8.28 -14.57 -25.88
N ILE A 56 7.49 -14.07 -24.91
CA ILE A 56 6.01 -14.14 -24.91
C ILE A 56 5.37 -13.42 -26.12
N ILE A 57 6.08 -12.51 -26.78
CA ILE A 57 5.61 -11.84 -28.02
C ILE A 57 5.22 -12.83 -29.10
N PHE A 58 5.82 -14.01 -29.10
CA PHE A 58 5.46 -15.10 -30.00
C PHE A 58 3.96 -15.42 -29.97
N HIS A 59 3.35 -15.39 -28.79
CA HIS A 59 1.93 -15.69 -28.60
C HIS A 59 1.03 -14.46 -28.73
N ASN A 60 1.47 -13.33 -28.18
CA ASN A 60 0.68 -12.10 -28.17
C ASN A 60 1.56 -10.85 -28.06
N GLY A 61 1.74 -10.15 -29.17
CA GLY A 61 2.55 -8.94 -29.23
C GLY A 61 2.05 -7.79 -28.36
N SER A 62 0.74 -7.75 -28.03
CA SER A 62 0.18 -6.68 -27.20
C SER A 62 0.74 -6.68 -25.76
N LEU A 63 1.28 -7.81 -25.29
CA LEU A 63 1.87 -7.94 -23.96
C LEU A 63 3.12 -7.10 -23.75
N LEU A 64 3.81 -6.69 -24.82
CA LEU A 64 4.97 -5.79 -24.74
C LEU A 64 4.69 -4.52 -23.92
N SER A 65 3.48 -4.00 -23.96
CA SER A 65 3.12 -2.74 -23.29
C SER A 65 3.04 -2.85 -21.76
N TYR A 66 3.03 -4.06 -21.22
CA TYR A 66 2.94 -4.33 -19.78
C TYR A 66 4.28 -4.66 -19.14
N PHE A 67 5.34 -4.73 -19.90
CA PHE A 67 6.67 -4.87 -19.34
C PHE A 67 7.12 -3.59 -18.63
N ASP A 68 7.55 -3.74 -17.39
CA ASP A 68 8.08 -2.63 -16.59
C ASP A 68 9.53 -2.28 -16.92
N TYR A 69 10.21 -3.12 -17.71
CA TYR A 69 11.62 -3.00 -18.08
C TYR A 69 11.81 -3.20 -19.58
N ASN A 70 12.88 -2.64 -20.12
CA ASN A 70 13.46 -3.20 -21.33
C ASN A 70 14.17 -4.49 -20.93
N ASN A 71 14.03 -5.54 -21.70
CA ASN A 71 14.65 -6.82 -21.41
C ASN A 71 15.04 -7.58 -22.67
N VAL A 72 16.04 -8.41 -22.54
CA VAL A 72 16.46 -9.39 -23.54
C VAL A 72 16.49 -10.76 -22.88
N SER A 73 16.02 -11.78 -23.57
CA SER A 73 16.12 -13.18 -23.11
C SER A 73 16.76 -14.06 -24.14
N LEU A 74 17.42 -15.10 -23.64
CA LEU A 74 17.95 -16.21 -24.39
C LEU A 74 17.33 -17.49 -23.85
N THR A 75 16.81 -18.32 -24.74
CA THR A 75 16.18 -19.61 -24.42
C THR A 75 16.89 -20.72 -25.15
N ARG A 76 17.14 -21.83 -24.49
CA ARG A 76 17.65 -23.07 -25.08
C ARG A 76 17.02 -24.28 -24.44
N TYR A 77 16.65 -25.26 -25.28
CA TYR A 77 16.29 -26.60 -24.87
C TYR A 77 16.55 -27.61 -25.99
N ASN A 78 16.70 -28.87 -25.59
CA ASN A 78 16.82 -29.96 -26.52
C ASN A 78 15.48 -30.67 -26.59
N LEU A 79 15.06 -30.99 -27.79
CA LEU A 79 13.97 -31.89 -28.11
C LEU A 79 14.52 -33.29 -28.33
N PHE A 80 13.71 -34.15 -28.88
CA PHE A 80 14.10 -35.52 -29.20
C PHE A 80 15.21 -35.56 -30.27
N ASP A 81 15.99 -36.65 -30.25
CA ASP A 81 16.85 -37.05 -31.34
C ASP A 81 17.87 -36.00 -31.80
N GLY A 82 18.52 -35.36 -30.83
CA GLY A 82 19.54 -34.35 -31.12
C GLY A 82 19.01 -33.02 -31.64
N THR A 83 17.70 -32.85 -31.75
CA THR A 83 17.06 -31.57 -32.15
C THR A 83 17.18 -30.52 -31.08
N SER A 84 17.74 -29.38 -31.42
CA SER A 84 17.87 -28.24 -30.49
C SER A 84 16.98 -27.07 -30.89
N TYR A 85 16.42 -26.43 -29.87
CA TYR A 85 15.63 -25.21 -30.03
C TYR A 85 16.33 -24.07 -29.31
N ASN A 86 16.63 -23.00 -30.04
CA ASN A 86 17.25 -21.79 -29.52
C ASN A 86 16.36 -20.60 -29.84
N ALA A 87 16.24 -19.67 -28.90
CA ALA A 87 15.54 -18.41 -29.17
C ALA A 87 16.22 -17.25 -28.46
N ALA A 88 16.13 -16.09 -29.08
CA ALA A 88 16.48 -14.81 -28.49
C ALA A 88 15.30 -13.86 -28.67
N ALA A 89 14.97 -13.09 -27.63
CA ALA A 89 13.92 -12.09 -27.72
C ALA A 89 14.32 -10.82 -26.98
N ILE A 90 13.90 -9.68 -27.49
CA ILE A 90 14.11 -8.38 -26.86
C ILE A 90 12.82 -7.59 -26.85
N ASN A 91 12.59 -6.87 -25.76
CA ASN A 91 11.54 -5.87 -25.60
C ASN A 91 12.18 -4.51 -25.33
N TYR A 92 11.78 -3.51 -26.09
CA TYR A 92 12.26 -2.14 -25.96
C TYR A 92 11.11 -1.14 -25.99
N ARG A 93 11.05 -0.26 -24.99
CA ARG A 93 10.07 0.82 -24.95
C ARG A 93 10.61 2.03 -25.72
N LEU A 94 10.01 2.32 -26.89
CA LEU A 94 10.36 3.47 -27.72
C LEU A 94 9.85 4.78 -27.12
N PHE A 95 8.57 4.81 -26.74
CA PHE A 95 7.89 5.95 -26.14
C PHE A 95 7.04 5.50 -24.94
N GLU A 96 6.39 6.43 -24.26
CA GLU A 96 5.58 6.12 -23.08
C GLU A 96 4.53 5.01 -23.34
N ASN A 97 3.94 5.00 -24.55
CA ASN A 97 2.86 4.09 -24.92
C ASN A 97 3.17 3.21 -26.13
N LEU A 98 4.37 3.29 -26.69
CA LEU A 98 4.78 2.53 -27.87
C LEU A 98 5.99 1.65 -27.57
N PHE A 99 5.87 0.38 -27.90
CA PHE A 99 6.85 -0.67 -27.59
C PHE A 99 7.23 -1.41 -28.87
N LEU A 100 8.48 -1.80 -28.94
CA LEU A 100 9.08 -2.60 -30.00
C LEU A 100 9.59 -3.91 -29.42
N GLY A 101 9.31 -5.02 -30.09
CA GLY A 101 9.83 -6.34 -29.75
C GLY A 101 10.48 -6.97 -30.97
N PHE A 102 11.50 -7.78 -30.74
CA PHE A 102 12.07 -8.64 -31.74
C PHE A 102 12.34 -10.01 -31.13
N SER A 103 12.06 -11.08 -31.88
CA SER A 103 12.43 -12.45 -31.51
C SER A 103 12.98 -13.19 -32.73
N ALA A 104 14.04 -13.96 -32.49
CA ALA A 104 14.60 -14.89 -33.42
C ALA A 104 14.55 -16.29 -32.81
N ILE A 105 14.03 -17.25 -33.56
CA ILE A 105 13.86 -18.64 -33.16
C ILE A 105 14.60 -19.51 -34.20
N ASP A 106 15.34 -20.48 -33.69
CA ASP A 106 16.08 -21.46 -34.48
C ASP A 106 15.77 -22.87 -33.97
N LEU A 107 15.23 -23.70 -34.84
CA LEU A 107 15.08 -25.14 -34.62
C LEU A 107 16.04 -25.87 -35.53
N ALA A 108 17.09 -26.44 -34.98
CA ALA A 108 18.07 -27.21 -35.69
C ALA A 108 17.90 -28.70 -35.38
N SER A 109 17.57 -29.53 -36.36
CA SER A 109 17.60 -30.98 -36.21
C SER A 109 19.01 -31.50 -36.46
N GLY A 110 19.48 -32.35 -35.55
CA GLY A 110 20.78 -33.02 -35.70
C GLY A 110 20.72 -34.23 -36.62
N ASP A 111 21.83 -34.59 -37.12
CA ASP A 111 22.28 -35.83 -37.74
C ASP A 111 21.20 -36.78 -38.31
N ILE A 112 20.38 -36.27 -39.24
CA ILE A 112 19.41 -37.08 -39.95
C ILE A 112 20.16 -37.97 -40.94
N GLU A 113 20.07 -39.30 -40.82
CA GLU A 113 20.63 -40.23 -41.75
C GLU A 113 19.77 -40.35 -43.02
N LEU A 114 20.27 -39.87 -44.14
CA LEU A 114 19.64 -40.00 -45.45
C LEU A 114 20.28 -41.19 -46.15
N ARG A 115 19.48 -42.19 -46.58
CA ARG A 115 19.90 -43.34 -47.37
C ARG A 115 19.01 -43.43 -48.61
N LYS A 116 19.61 -43.59 -49.79
CA LYS A 116 18.84 -43.81 -51.03
C LYS A 116 18.35 -45.24 -51.12
N ASP A 117 19.14 -46.15 -50.57
CA ASP A 117 18.80 -47.57 -50.45
C ASP A 117 19.16 -48.06 -49.04
N PRO A 118 18.45 -49.06 -48.43
CA PRO A 118 18.74 -49.56 -47.10
C PRO A 118 20.20 -50.02 -46.91
N PHE A 119 20.90 -50.40 -47.98
CA PHE A 119 22.27 -50.87 -47.96
C PHE A 119 23.32 -49.80 -48.25
N ASP A 120 22.91 -48.56 -48.63
CA ASP A 120 23.82 -47.47 -48.86
C ASP A 120 24.41 -46.91 -47.57
N LYS A 121 25.63 -46.32 -47.69
CA LYS A 121 26.20 -45.53 -46.61
C LYS A 121 25.29 -44.34 -46.33
N ALA A 122 24.90 -44.21 -45.06
CA ALA A 122 24.15 -43.07 -44.62
C ALA A 122 24.89 -41.76 -44.88
N LYS A 123 24.20 -40.79 -45.46
CA LYS A 123 24.66 -39.43 -45.53
C LYS A 123 23.98 -38.63 -44.42
N THR A 124 24.75 -38.11 -43.50
CA THR A 124 24.22 -37.22 -42.46
C THR A 124 23.87 -35.87 -43.04
N VAL A 125 22.66 -35.43 -42.78
CA VAL A 125 22.15 -34.09 -43.15
C VAL A 125 21.55 -33.40 -41.97
N THR A 126 21.63 -32.09 -41.92
CA THR A 126 20.99 -31.24 -40.93
C THR A 126 19.87 -30.43 -41.57
N THR A 127 18.82 -30.17 -40.84
CA THR A 127 17.76 -29.24 -41.27
C THR A 127 17.63 -28.12 -40.25
N ASN A 128 17.36 -26.93 -40.72
CA ASN A 128 17.19 -25.76 -39.89
C ASN A 128 15.89 -25.05 -40.25
N GLN A 129 15.20 -24.57 -39.23
CA GLN A 129 13.97 -23.79 -39.37
C GLN A 129 14.12 -22.53 -38.53
N TRP A 130 13.95 -21.36 -39.17
CA TRP A 130 14.06 -20.08 -38.47
C TRP A 130 12.73 -19.32 -38.50
N ALA A 131 12.43 -18.61 -37.41
CA ALA A 131 11.39 -17.61 -37.42
C ALA A 131 11.91 -16.30 -36.82
N TYR A 132 11.69 -15.22 -37.52
CA TYR A 132 11.99 -13.87 -37.08
C TYR A 132 10.67 -13.14 -36.86
N ILE A 133 10.51 -12.51 -35.70
CA ILE A 133 9.28 -11.81 -35.31
C ILE A 133 9.63 -10.38 -34.97
N LEU A 134 9.02 -9.43 -35.65
CA LEU A 134 9.06 -8.02 -35.32
C LEU A 134 7.70 -7.61 -34.78
N ALA A 135 7.66 -7.19 -33.51
CA ALA A 135 6.43 -6.88 -32.77
C ALA A 135 6.34 -5.37 -32.47
N PHE A 136 5.17 -4.82 -32.66
CA PHE A 136 4.80 -3.47 -32.22
C PHE A 136 3.63 -3.55 -31.29
N ALA A 137 3.67 -2.80 -30.18
CA ALA A 137 2.54 -2.68 -29.27
C ALA A 137 2.31 -1.24 -28.85
N ALA A 138 1.04 -0.88 -28.72
CA ALA A 138 0.63 0.42 -28.23
C ALA A 138 -0.42 0.30 -27.12
N LYS A 139 -0.23 1.04 -26.02
CA LYS A 139 -1.23 1.15 -24.96
C LYS A 139 -2.15 2.32 -25.25
N ILE A 140 -3.46 2.03 -25.42
CA ILE A 140 -4.52 3.02 -25.66
C ILE A 140 -4.99 3.55 -24.29
N LYS A 141 -4.48 4.72 -23.88
CA LYS A 141 -4.70 5.30 -22.55
C LYS A 141 -6.18 5.40 -22.11
N PRO A 142 -7.12 5.89 -22.94
CA PRO A 142 -8.51 6.09 -22.49
C PRO A 142 -9.21 4.82 -22.01
N ILE A 143 -8.87 3.67 -22.60
CA ILE A 143 -9.47 2.38 -22.30
C ILE A 143 -8.51 1.41 -21.62
N GLU A 144 -7.27 1.85 -21.35
CA GLU A 144 -6.18 1.07 -20.75
C GLU A 144 -5.95 -0.31 -21.41
N THR A 145 -6.23 -0.42 -22.69
CA THR A 145 -6.11 -1.65 -23.46
C THR A 145 -4.86 -1.57 -24.34
N SER A 146 -4.13 -2.66 -24.43
CA SER A 146 -2.99 -2.79 -25.32
C SER A 146 -3.39 -3.48 -26.60
N VAL A 147 -2.87 -2.96 -27.72
CA VAL A 147 -2.98 -3.55 -29.06
C VAL A 147 -1.58 -3.88 -29.53
N GLY A 148 -1.39 -5.02 -30.17
CA GLY A 148 -0.11 -5.46 -30.71
C GLY A 148 -0.24 -6.05 -32.11
N VAL A 149 0.80 -5.86 -32.91
CA VAL A 149 0.95 -6.44 -34.23
C VAL A 149 2.30 -7.12 -34.32
N ASN A 150 2.35 -8.37 -34.77
CA ASN A 150 3.58 -9.06 -35.08
C ASN A 150 3.69 -9.26 -36.61
N LEU A 151 4.87 -8.99 -37.14
CA LEU A 151 5.29 -9.37 -38.49
C LEU A 151 6.28 -10.52 -38.36
N LYS A 152 5.96 -11.65 -38.99
CA LYS A 152 6.77 -12.86 -38.95
C LYS A 152 7.38 -13.13 -40.31
N TYR A 153 8.66 -13.50 -40.32
CA TYR A 153 9.32 -14.14 -41.48
C TYR A 153 9.81 -15.50 -41.05
N ILE A 154 9.35 -16.55 -41.75
CA ILE A 154 9.64 -17.95 -41.43
C ILE A 154 10.44 -18.49 -42.60
N TYR A 155 11.57 -19.15 -42.30
CA TYR A 155 12.45 -19.72 -43.29
C TYR A 155 12.74 -21.18 -42.96
N LEU A 156 12.50 -22.05 -43.92
CA LEU A 156 12.76 -23.48 -43.83
C LEU A 156 13.96 -23.85 -44.73
N ASP A 157 14.93 -24.54 -44.11
CA ASP A 157 16.06 -25.16 -44.81
C ASP A 157 16.00 -26.67 -44.56
N LEU A 158 15.35 -27.36 -45.45
CA LEU A 158 15.13 -28.81 -45.40
C LEU A 158 16.08 -29.48 -46.42
N TYR A 159 17.40 -29.40 -46.16
CA TYR A 159 18.49 -29.97 -46.96
C TYR A 159 18.58 -29.39 -48.41
N GLU A 160 17.87 -29.99 -49.37
CA GLU A 160 17.90 -29.54 -50.76
C GLU A 160 16.83 -28.48 -51.07
N LYS A 161 15.84 -28.33 -50.19
CA LYS A 161 14.69 -27.43 -50.39
C LYS A 161 14.69 -26.33 -49.36
N LYS A 162 14.75 -25.11 -49.86
CA LYS A 162 14.81 -23.90 -49.03
C LYS A 162 13.81 -22.88 -49.52
N ASN A 163 13.00 -22.37 -48.61
CA ASN A 163 12.12 -21.25 -48.94
C ASN A 163 11.65 -20.54 -47.69
N GLY A 164 11.06 -19.37 -47.81
CA GLY A 164 10.51 -18.59 -46.72
C GLY A 164 9.14 -18.03 -47.03
N GLY A 165 8.42 -17.72 -45.97
CA GLY A 165 7.09 -17.12 -46.02
C GLY A 165 6.91 -16.04 -44.97
N PHE A 166 5.90 -15.19 -45.15
CA PHE A 166 5.53 -14.14 -44.22
C PHE A 166 4.21 -14.47 -43.55
N ALA A 167 4.07 -14.03 -42.31
CA ALA A 167 2.78 -14.09 -41.59
C ALA A 167 2.62 -12.85 -40.70
N MET A 168 1.40 -12.56 -40.31
CA MET A 168 1.05 -11.45 -39.42
C MET A 168 0.14 -11.93 -38.30
N ASP A 169 0.35 -11.38 -37.10
CA ASP A 169 -0.53 -11.62 -35.97
C ASP A 169 -1.10 -10.31 -35.45
N LEU A 170 -2.28 -10.42 -34.81
CA LEU A 170 -2.89 -9.34 -34.04
C LEU A 170 -3.11 -9.80 -32.59
N GLY A 171 -2.88 -8.87 -31.67
CA GLY A 171 -3.06 -9.12 -30.24
C GLY A 171 -3.77 -7.98 -29.53
N LEU A 172 -4.61 -8.34 -28.57
CA LEU A 172 -5.26 -7.43 -27.64
C LEU A 172 -5.03 -7.94 -26.22
N SER A 173 -4.83 -7.04 -25.26
CA SER A 173 -4.77 -7.42 -23.85
C SER A 173 -5.18 -6.26 -22.95
N LYS A 174 -5.80 -6.60 -21.83
CA LYS A 174 -6.19 -5.64 -20.80
C LYS A 174 -6.05 -6.28 -19.44
N TYR A 175 -5.49 -5.51 -18.48
CA TYR A 175 -5.50 -5.86 -17.07
C TYR A 175 -6.39 -4.89 -16.30
N PHE A 176 -7.07 -5.43 -15.30
CA PHE A 176 -7.94 -4.72 -14.37
C PHE A 176 -7.29 -4.86 -12.99
N ASP A 177 -6.69 -3.79 -12.51
CA ASP A 177 -6.09 -3.75 -11.19
C ASP A 177 -7.13 -3.42 -10.11
N ASN A 178 -6.90 -3.88 -8.89
CA ASN A 178 -7.71 -3.56 -7.70
C ASN A 178 -9.19 -3.94 -7.80
N VAL A 179 -9.50 -5.11 -8.33
CA VAL A 179 -10.87 -5.63 -8.34
C VAL A 179 -11.17 -6.26 -6.98
N ASP A 180 -12.17 -5.73 -6.27
CA ASP A 180 -12.55 -6.20 -4.94
C ASP A 180 -13.15 -7.62 -4.98
N ILE A 181 -12.49 -8.57 -4.33
CA ILE A 181 -12.98 -9.93 -4.08
C ILE A 181 -13.13 -10.12 -2.57
N LYS A 182 -14.35 -10.01 -2.07
CA LYS A 182 -14.81 -10.27 -0.70
C LYS A 182 -13.89 -9.81 0.45
N TYR A 183 -12.59 -10.16 0.45
CA TYR A 183 -11.62 -9.84 1.51
C TYR A 183 -10.25 -9.35 1.00
N THR A 184 -10.06 -9.26 -0.33
CA THR A 184 -8.80 -8.84 -0.95
C THR A 184 -9.04 -8.18 -2.29
N GLN A 185 -8.06 -7.44 -2.76
CA GLN A 185 -8.06 -6.88 -4.11
C GLN A 185 -7.27 -7.80 -5.03
N ALA A 186 -7.89 -8.24 -6.10
CA ALA A 186 -7.26 -9.07 -7.11
C ALA A 186 -7.00 -8.28 -8.39
N LYS A 187 -6.04 -8.75 -9.18
CA LYS A 187 -5.82 -8.29 -10.54
C LYS A 187 -6.37 -9.32 -11.51
N PHE A 188 -7.14 -8.87 -12.49
CA PHE A 188 -7.62 -9.70 -13.59
C PHE A 188 -6.94 -9.30 -14.88
N GLY A 189 -6.66 -10.29 -15.73
CA GLY A 189 -6.15 -10.08 -17.08
C GLY A 189 -7.04 -10.79 -18.09
N VAL A 190 -7.25 -10.17 -19.23
CA VAL A 190 -7.87 -10.80 -20.40
C VAL A 190 -7.00 -10.52 -21.64
N GLY A 191 -6.87 -11.51 -22.48
CA GLY A 191 -6.07 -11.42 -23.70
C GLY A 191 -6.74 -12.14 -24.86
N LEU A 192 -6.53 -11.59 -26.03
CA LEU A 192 -6.95 -12.16 -27.32
C LEU A 192 -5.78 -12.10 -28.27
N SER A 193 -5.46 -13.20 -28.94
CA SER A 193 -4.52 -13.18 -30.06
C SER A 193 -5.04 -13.97 -31.23
N MET A 194 -4.76 -13.46 -32.42
CA MET A 194 -5.02 -14.08 -33.70
C MET A 194 -3.67 -14.16 -34.43
N GLN A 195 -3.19 -15.37 -34.64
CA GLN A 195 -1.90 -15.59 -35.26
C GLN A 195 -2.07 -16.08 -36.69
N ASN A 196 -1.09 -15.71 -37.53
CA ASN A 196 -0.98 -16.09 -38.95
C ASN A 196 -2.18 -15.65 -39.79
N ILE A 197 -2.80 -14.50 -39.48
CA ILE A 197 -4.00 -14.01 -40.18
C ILE A 197 -3.76 -13.61 -41.66
N MET A 198 -2.52 -13.34 -42.02
CA MET A 198 -2.08 -13.07 -43.41
C MET A 198 -0.81 -13.86 -43.65
N GLY A 199 -0.91 -15.16 -43.90
CA GLY A 199 0.21 -16.01 -44.23
C GLY A 199 0.32 -16.26 -45.72
N THR A 200 1.56 -16.15 -46.25
CA THR A 200 1.82 -16.46 -47.69
C THR A 200 1.97 -17.95 -47.94
N GLY A 201 2.05 -18.77 -46.87
CA GLY A 201 2.52 -20.15 -46.97
C GLY A 201 3.99 -20.23 -47.42
N ILE A 202 4.59 -21.40 -47.29
CA ILE A 202 5.96 -21.68 -47.76
C ILE A 202 5.86 -22.74 -48.86
N LYS A 203 6.16 -22.37 -50.08
CA LYS A 203 6.17 -23.30 -51.22
C LYS A 203 7.49 -24.06 -51.27
N LEU A 204 7.47 -25.34 -50.94
CA LEU A 204 8.59 -26.26 -51.02
C LEU A 204 8.34 -27.21 -52.16
N ASP A 205 8.86 -26.85 -53.37
CA ASP A 205 8.65 -27.58 -54.63
C ASP A 205 7.17 -27.70 -55.02
N GLU A 206 6.60 -28.91 -55.00
CA GLU A 206 5.18 -29.16 -55.29
C GLU A 206 4.29 -29.01 -54.06
N TYR A 207 4.89 -28.95 -52.86
CA TYR A 207 4.15 -28.86 -51.60
C TYR A 207 4.10 -27.42 -51.12
N ASN A 208 2.92 -26.99 -50.66
CA ASN A 208 2.73 -25.72 -49.99
C ASN A 208 2.51 -25.97 -48.48
N GLU A 209 3.37 -25.43 -47.65
CA GLU A 209 3.22 -25.44 -46.18
C GLU A 209 2.45 -24.20 -45.79
N ASP A 210 1.16 -24.34 -45.56
CA ASP A 210 0.29 -23.23 -45.13
C ASP A 210 0.42 -22.99 -43.64
N PHE A 211 0.45 -21.72 -43.25
CA PHE A 211 0.42 -21.34 -41.84
C PHE A 211 -1.02 -21.45 -41.32
N GLN A 212 -1.23 -22.30 -40.31
CA GLN A 212 -2.53 -22.46 -39.71
C GLN A 212 -2.94 -21.22 -38.93
N TYR A 213 -4.21 -20.82 -39.02
CA TYR A 213 -4.76 -19.76 -38.20
C TYR A 213 -4.87 -20.22 -36.77
N ILE A 214 -4.36 -19.40 -35.85
CA ILE A 214 -4.47 -19.67 -34.42
C ILE A 214 -5.24 -18.54 -33.77
N PHE A 215 -6.30 -18.89 -33.07
CA PHE A 215 -7.03 -17.99 -32.23
C PHE A 215 -6.84 -18.41 -30.77
N ARG A 216 -6.42 -17.48 -29.89
CA ARG A 216 -6.23 -17.76 -28.46
C ARG A 216 -6.94 -16.73 -27.62
N LEU A 217 -7.77 -17.19 -26.69
CA LEU A 217 -8.39 -16.42 -25.62
C LEU A 217 -7.72 -16.76 -24.31
N SER A 218 -7.26 -15.76 -23.59
CA SER A 218 -6.51 -15.93 -22.34
C SER A 218 -7.17 -15.19 -21.20
N GLY A 219 -7.19 -15.79 -20.01
CA GLY A 219 -7.67 -15.23 -18.77
C GLY A 219 -6.66 -15.40 -17.65
N LEU A 220 -6.59 -14.42 -16.75
CA LEU A 220 -5.69 -14.44 -15.59
C LEU A 220 -6.39 -13.84 -14.37
N MET A 221 -6.13 -14.41 -13.21
CA MET A 221 -6.47 -13.87 -11.91
C MET A 221 -5.25 -13.95 -10.98
N GLU A 222 -4.78 -12.79 -10.50
CA GLU A 222 -3.68 -12.67 -9.54
C GLU A 222 -4.23 -12.18 -8.20
N ILE A 223 -3.94 -12.91 -7.13
CA ILE A 223 -4.40 -12.65 -5.77
C ILE A 223 -3.18 -12.39 -4.89
N PRO A 224 -3.08 -11.22 -4.21
CA PRO A 224 -2.04 -10.99 -3.23
C PRO A 224 -2.30 -11.86 -1.98
N ILE A 225 -1.27 -12.57 -1.52
CA ILE A 225 -1.34 -13.42 -0.34
C ILE A 225 -0.61 -12.72 0.80
N VAL A 226 -1.38 -12.29 1.81
CA VAL A 226 -0.86 -11.54 2.96
C VAL A 226 -0.72 -12.48 4.16
N TYR A 227 0.40 -13.19 4.29
CA TYR A 227 0.71 -13.97 5.51
C TYR A 227 1.42 -13.15 6.58
N ARG A 228 2.20 -12.15 6.17
CA ARG A 228 2.94 -11.24 7.03
C ARG A 228 2.82 -9.83 6.48
N LEU A 229 2.85 -8.86 7.35
CA LEU A 229 2.74 -7.42 7.04
C LEU A 229 3.80 -6.87 6.06
N GLU A 230 4.74 -7.68 5.61
CA GLU A 230 5.90 -7.27 4.81
C GLU A 230 6.10 -8.09 3.53
N THR A 231 5.29 -9.15 3.27
CA THR A 231 5.50 -10.01 2.11
C THR A 231 4.53 -9.64 0.99
N LYS A 232 5.09 -9.41 -0.20
CA LYS A 232 4.35 -9.22 -1.45
C LYS A 232 4.27 -10.54 -2.21
N ASP A 233 3.68 -11.55 -1.57
CA ASP A 233 3.47 -12.83 -2.20
C ASP A 233 2.21 -12.78 -3.05
N THR A 234 2.23 -13.43 -4.20
CA THR A 234 1.06 -13.51 -5.08
C THR A 234 0.80 -14.94 -5.53
N LEU A 235 -0.47 -15.29 -5.63
CA LEU A 235 -0.94 -16.49 -6.29
C LEU A 235 -1.63 -16.10 -7.58
N THR A 236 -1.15 -16.61 -8.70
CA THR A 236 -1.74 -16.36 -10.01
C THR A 236 -2.31 -17.65 -10.57
N VAL A 237 -3.52 -17.57 -11.07
CA VAL A 237 -4.19 -18.64 -11.84
C VAL A 237 -4.46 -18.12 -13.23
N SER A 238 -4.09 -18.89 -14.24
CA SER A 238 -4.26 -18.53 -15.65
C SER A 238 -4.92 -19.68 -16.42
N LEU A 239 -5.71 -19.30 -17.41
CA LEU A 239 -6.46 -20.23 -18.26
C LEU A 239 -6.48 -19.69 -19.68
N ASP A 240 -6.07 -20.51 -20.65
CA ASP A 240 -6.09 -20.16 -22.05
C ASP A 240 -6.87 -21.21 -22.86
N VAL A 241 -7.63 -20.75 -23.83
CA VAL A 241 -8.25 -21.60 -24.85
C VAL A 241 -7.65 -21.23 -26.19
N LYS A 242 -7.03 -22.18 -26.85
CA LYS A 242 -6.43 -22.04 -28.19
C LYS A 242 -7.28 -22.83 -29.19
N ASN A 243 -7.72 -22.18 -30.23
CA ASN A 243 -8.26 -22.82 -31.41
C ASN A 243 -7.19 -22.76 -32.51
N GLU A 244 -6.84 -23.89 -33.03
CA GLU A 244 -5.90 -24.04 -34.15
C GLU A 244 -6.60 -24.87 -35.22
N ASP A 245 -7.01 -24.23 -36.31
CA ASP A 245 -7.82 -24.78 -37.39
C ASP A 245 -9.14 -25.41 -36.85
N THR A 246 -9.22 -26.71 -36.74
CA THR A 246 -10.42 -27.46 -36.27
C THR A 246 -10.31 -27.93 -34.82
N TYR A 247 -9.21 -27.67 -34.15
CA TYR A 247 -8.94 -28.20 -32.80
C TYR A 247 -8.95 -27.11 -31.73
N ASN A 248 -9.59 -27.42 -30.61
CA ASN A 248 -9.55 -26.59 -29.42
C ASN A 248 -8.65 -27.24 -28.38
N GLU A 249 -7.75 -26.48 -27.80
CA GLU A 249 -6.83 -26.88 -26.73
C GLU A 249 -7.02 -25.98 -25.50
N LEU A 250 -7.04 -26.61 -24.33
CA LEU A 250 -7.12 -25.92 -23.05
C LEU A 250 -5.76 -25.96 -22.37
N PHE A 251 -5.32 -24.82 -21.88
CA PHE A 251 -4.09 -24.62 -21.12
C PHE A 251 -4.44 -24.01 -19.77
N ALA A 252 -3.83 -24.49 -18.70
CA ALA A 252 -4.05 -23.95 -17.37
C ALA A 252 -2.72 -23.81 -16.63
N GLY A 253 -2.58 -22.76 -15.85
CA GLY A 253 -1.35 -22.48 -15.10
C GLY A 253 -1.61 -21.92 -13.72
N ILE A 254 -0.73 -22.26 -12.81
CA ILE A 254 -0.68 -21.71 -11.46
C ILE A 254 0.74 -21.26 -11.18
N GLU A 255 0.90 -20.05 -10.68
CA GLU A 255 2.18 -19.51 -10.19
C GLU A 255 2.00 -19.02 -8.75
N TYR A 256 2.92 -19.44 -7.89
CA TYR A 256 3.13 -18.82 -6.58
C TYR A 256 4.43 -18.04 -6.60
N LYS A 257 4.33 -16.71 -6.46
CA LYS A 257 5.47 -15.81 -6.45
C LYS A 257 5.75 -15.33 -5.03
N LEU A 258 6.94 -15.65 -4.53
CA LEU A 258 7.42 -15.32 -3.20
C LEU A 258 8.35 -14.10 -3.28
N LEU A 259 8.05 -13.05 -2.49
CA LEU A 259 8.86 -11.83 -2.36
C LEU A 259 9.18 -11.11 -3.67
N GLU A 260 8.37 -11.29 -4.73
CA GLU A 260 8.66 -10.81 -6.10
C GLU A 260 9.97 -11.38 -6.70
N LYS A 261 10.63 -12.31 -6.02
CA LYS A 261 11.94 -12.85 -6.40
C LYS A 261 11.91 -14.29 -6.89
N TYR A 262 11.12 -15.12 -6.25
CA TYR A 262 11.06 -16.54 -6.53
C TYR A 262 9.66 -16.90 -7.03
N ALA A 263 9.58 -17.63 -8.12
CA ALA A 263 8.33 -18.14 -8.66
C ALA A 263 8.38 -19.68 -8.74
N ILE A 264 7.34 -20.34 -8.24
CA ILE A 264 7.11 -21.77 -8.44
C ILE A 264 5.88 -21.89 -9.32
N ARG A 265 5.97 -22.71 -10.34
CA ARG A 265 4.97 -22.80 -11.40
C ARG A 265 4.60 -24.25 -11.67
N CYS A 266 3.32 -24.47 -11.96
CA CYS A 266 2.81 -25.73 -12.45
C CYS A 266 1.73 -25.44 -13.49
N GLY A 267 1.62 -26.28 -14.49
CA GLY A 267 0.65 -26.09 -15.56
C GLY A 267 0.18 -27.39 -16.19
N TYR A 268 -0.98 -27.26 -16.82
CA TYR A 268 -1.55 -28.27 -17.70
C TYR A 268 -1.39 -27.78 -19.14
N TYR A 269 -0.62 -28.52 -19.89
CA TYR A 269 -0.53 -28.43 -21.34
C TYR A 269 -1.38 -29.58 -21.91
N PRO A 270 -2.05 -29.44 -23.05
CA PRO A 270 -2.84 -30.57 -23.59
C PRO A 270 -2.04 -31.85 -23.60
N ASP A 271 -2.59 -32.88 -22.91
CA ASP A 271 -2.08 -34.26 -22.77
C ASP A 271 -0.96 -34.46 -21.73
N HIS A 272 -0.34 -33.41 -21.14
CA HIS A 272 0.70 -33.57 -20.11
C HIS A 272 0.80 -32.41 -19.13
N ILE A 273 1.61 -32.58 -18.10
CA ILE A 273 1.84 -31.61 -17.04
C ILE A 273 3.20 -30.94 -17.25
N THR A 274 3.27 -29.67 -16.91
CA THR A 274 4.53 -28.92 -16.87
C THR A 274 4.76 -28.38 -15.46
N ALA A 275 6.02 -28.21 -15.09
CA ALA A 275 6.40 -27.56 -13.84
C ALA A 275 7.65 -26.73 -14.06
N GLY A 276 7.88 -25.75 -13.19
CA GLY A 276 9.08 -24.96 -13.29
C GLY A 276 9.25 -23.95 -12.18
N PHE A 277 10.32 -23.21 -12.28
CA PHE A 277 10.62 -22.14 -11.34
C PHE A 277 11.25 -20.94 -12.03
N GLY A 278 11.11 -19.78 -11.39
CA GLY A 278 11.73 -18.53 -11.81
C GLY A 278 12.49 -17.88 -10.66
N ILE A 279 13.64 -17.28 -10.95
CA ILE A 279 14.44 -16.55 -9.96
C ILE A 279 14.80 -15.17 -10.53
N ASN A 280 14.42 -14.12 -9.80
CA ASN A 280 14.75 -12.74 -10.11
C ASN A 280 15.90 -12.25 -9.22
N ILE A 281 17.09 -12.06 -9.79
CA ILE A 281 18.28 -11.59 -9.07
C ILE A 281 18.73 -10.27 -9.69
N SER A 282 18.49 -9.16 -9.01
CA SER A 282 18.83 -7.82 -9.52
C SER A 282 18.27 -7.58 -10.93
N ALA A 283 19.13 -7.46 -11.93
CA ALA A 283 18.78 -7.25 -13.33
C ALA A 283 18.53 -8.54 -14.12
N PHE A 284 18.77 -9.71 -13.53
CA PHE A 284 18.65 -10.99 -14.20
C PHE A 284 17.41 -11.75 -13.78
N THR A 285 16.82 -12.49 -14.72
CA THR A 285 15.77 -13.48 -14.49
C THR A 285 16.23 -14.80 -15.07
N ILE A 286 16.17 -15.86 -14.28
CA ILE A 286 16.43 -17.23 -14.71
C ILE A 286 15.13 -17.99 -14.62
N ASN A 287 14.71 -18.63 -15.70
CA ASN A 287 13.55 -19.51 -15.70
C ASN A 287 13.97 -20.92 -16.13
N TYR A 288 13.34 -21.89 -15.48
CA TYR A 288 13.44 -23.29 -15.80
C TYR A 288 12.05 -23.89 -15.93
N SER A 289 11.87 -24.79 -16.90
CA SER A 289 10.66 -25.59 -17.08
C SER A 289 11.00 -27.04 -17.39
N ALA A 290 10.29 -27.93 -16.75
CA ALA A 290 10.25 -29.36 -17.05
C ALA A 290 8.89 -29.70 -17.67
N ASP A 291 8.89 -30.40 -18.76
CA ASP A 291 7.75 -30.87 -19.52
C ASP A 291 7.69 -32.40 -19.43
N PHE A 292 6.71 -32.92 -18.72
CA PHE A 292 6.53 -34.35 -18.46
C PHE A 292 5.75 -34.98 -19.60
N ASN A 293 6.38 -35.05 -20.77
CA ASN A 293 5.80 -35.67 -21.97
C ASN A 293 5.93 -37.19 -21.91
N GLU A 294 5.02 -37.92 -22.57
CA GLU A 294 5.05 -39.40 -22.63
C GLU A 294 6.31 -39.98 -23.27
N ILE A 295 6.95 -39.21 -24.17
CA ILE A 295 8.14 -39.70 -24.92
C ILE A 295 9.41 -39.42 -24.12
N ASP A 296 9.56 -38.25 -23.53
CA ASP A 296 10.78 -37.82 -22.83
C ASP A 296 10.52 -36.64 -21.90
N LEU A 297 11.42 -36.38 -20.94
CA LEU A 297 11.44 -35.21 -20.10
C LEU A 297 12.17 -34.05 -20.83
N ILE A 298 11.42 -33.05 -21.30
CA ILE A 298 12.01 -31.89 -21.96
C ILE A 298 12.33 -30.81 -20.95
N ASN A 299 13.61 -30.47 -20.82
CA ASN A 299 14.10 -29.43 -19.92
C ASN A 299 14.37 -28.16 -20.70
N ARG A 300 13.76 -27.03 -20.28
CA ARG A 300 13.91 -25.72 -20.92
C ARG A 300 14.54 -24.73 -19.95
N PHE A 301 15.46 -23.92 -20.47
CA PHE A 301 16.15 -22.88 -19.71
C PHE A 301 16.05 -21.54 -20.43
N SER A 302 15.82 -20.48 -19.68
CA SER A 302 16.00 -19.12 -20.19
C SER A 302 16.73 -18.23 -19.19
N LEU A 303 17.51 -17.29 -19.75
CA LEU A 303 18.16 -16.22 -19.02
C LEU A 303 17.71 -14.90 -19.62
N ALA A 304 17.16 -14.02 -18.81
CA ALA A 304 16.80 -12.67 -19.23
C ALA A 304 17.60 -11.62 -18.46
N TYR A 305 17.98 -10.54 -19.16
CA TYR A 305 18.59 -9.35 -18.59
C TYR A 305 17.66 -8.16 -18.74
N ARG A 306 17.44 -7.42 -17.66
CA ARG A 306 16.50 -6.31 -17.55
C ARG A 306 17.23 -5.00 -17.28
N TRP A 307 16.85 -3.96 -17.98
CA TRP A 307 17.39 -2.61 -17.77
C TRP A 307 16.30 -1.56 -17.94
N ASN A 308 16.60 -0.34 -17.54
CA ASN A 308 15.74 0.83 -17.74
C ASN A 308 14.32 0.64 -17.17
N LYS A 309 14.26 0.31 -15.87
CA LYS A 309 12.98 0.13 -15.16
C LYS A 309 12.09 1.36 -15.33
N LYS A 310 10.84 1.15 -15.73
CA LYS A 310 9.82 2.20 -15.73
C LYS A 310 9.76 2.77 -14.32
N LYS A 311 10.14 4.03 -14.13
CA LYS A 311 9.88 4.71 -12.86
C LYS A 311 8.36 4.77 -12.73
N LYS A 312 7.78 3.92 -11.88
CA LYS A 312 6.42 4.17 -11.40
C LYS A 312 6.43 5.61 -10.90
N LYS A 313 5.53 6.47 -11.40
CA LYS A 313 5.18 7.69 -10.68
C LYS A 313 4.62 7.18 -9.35
N GLU A 314 5.49 7.09 -8.34
CA GLU A 314 5.03 6.85 -6.97
C GLU A 314 4.05 7.96 -6.66
N ASN A 315 2.79 7.59 -6.49
CA ASN A 315 1.78 8.52 -6.04
C ASN A 315 2.30 9.13 -4.73
N GLU A 316 2.19 10.45 -4.57
CA GLU A 316 2.55 11.12 -3.30
C GLU A 316 1.88 10.44 -2.11
N PHE A 317 0.67 9.94 -2.32
CA PHE A 317 -0.08 9.17 -1.34
C PHE A 317 0.62 7.84 -0.94
N GLU A 318 1.15 7.06 -1.90
CA GLU A 318 1.88 5.82 -1.60
C GLU A 318 3.18 6.10 -0.83
N LYS A 319 3.87 7.21 -1.17
CA LYS A 319 5.06 7.68 -0.41
C LYS A 319 4.69 8.06 1.02
N GLU A 320 3.61 8.82 1.20
CA GLU A 320 3.13 9.20 2.52
C GLU A 320 2.72 7.97 3.35
N ALA A 321 2.03 7.00 2.74
CA ALA A 321 1.63 5.76 3.39
C ALA A 321 2.85 4.93 3.83
N GLN A 322 3.86 4.81 2.97
CA GLN A 322 5.09 4.10 3.29
C GLN A 322 5.92 4.82 4.38
N ALA A 323 5.99 6.15 4.32
CA ALA A 323 6.63 6.97 5.35
C ALA A 323 5.92 6.83 6.70
N ALA A 324 4.57 6.85 6.71
CA ALA A 324 3.76 6.66 7.91
C ALA A 324 3.98 5.27 8.52
N LEU A 325 4.06 4.20 7.71
CA LEU A 325 4.36 2.86 8.17
C LEU A 325 5.77 2.75 8.79
N THR A 326 6.75 3.41 8.17
CA THR A 326 8.13 3.44 8.69
C THR A 326 8.19 4.16 10.04
N GLN A 327 7.45 5.28 10.17
CA GLN A 327 7.36 6.04 11.41
C GLN A 327 6.65 5.24 12.51
N ASP A 328 5.59 4.46 12.17
CA ASP A 328 4.91 3.57 13.12
C ASP A 328 5.85 2.49 13.66
N LYS A 329 6.65 1.85 12.81
CA LYS A 329 7.67 0.88 13.22
C LYS A 329 8.72 1.47 14.16
N LEU A 330 9.17 2.69 13.89
CA LEU A 330 10.12 3.41 14.75
C LEU A 330 9.48 3.72 16.10
N SER A 331 8.22 4.16 16.11
CA SER A 331 7.44 4.45 17.32
C SER A 331 7.26 3.18 18.17
N GLN A 332 6.96 2.04 17.56
CA GLN A 332 6.85 0.76 18.27
C GLN A 332 8.16 0.32 18.92
N LYS A 333 9.30 0.53 18.23
CA LYS A 333 10.62 0.25 18.79
C LYS A 333 10.92 1.13 20.01
N GLN A 334 10.62 2.43 19.94
CA GLN A 334 10.77 3.35 21.06
C GLN A 334 9.88 2.97 22.25
N ALA A 335 8.63 2.59 21.98
CA ALA A 335 7.72 2.07 23.02
C ALA A 335 8.28 0.83 23.70
N GLN A 336 8.88 -0.09 22.94
CA GLN A 336 9.48 -1.31 23.46
C GLN A 336 10.69 -1.03 24.37
N GLU A 337 11.54 -0.07 24.04
CA GLU A 337 12.66 0.36 24.87
C GLU A 337 12.20 1.01 26.18
N LEU A 338 11.20 1.89 26.11
CA LEU A 338 10.58 2.49 27.31
C LEU A 338 9.93 1.43 28.19
N PHE A 339 9.24 0.46 27.59
CA PHE A 339 8.62 -0.63 28.32
C PHE A 339 9.64 -1.53 29.03
N LYS A 340 10.80 -1.77 28.41
CA LYS A 340 11.91 -2.47 29.06
C LYS A 340 12.36 -1.74 30.33
N LYS A 341 12.55 -0.42 30.25
CA LYS A 341 12.89 0.42 31.42
C LYS A 341 11.82 0.40 32.49
N ALA A 342 10.55 0.48 32.10
CA ALA A 342 9.43 0.41 33.04
C ALA A 342 9.41 -0.93 33.82
N LYS A 343 9.71 -2.06 33.16
CA LYS A 343 9.87 -3.37 33.81
C LYS A 343 11.04 -3.41 34.78
N GLU A 344 12.16 -2.78 34.43
CA GLU A 344 13.32 -2.70 35.32
C GLU A 344 12.97 -1.95 36.61
N PHE A 345 12.25 -0.82 36.53
CA PHE A 345 11.77 -0.10 37.71
C PHE A 345 10.77 -0.92 38.52
N TYR A 346 9.83 -1.60 37.87
CA TYR A 346 8.88 -2.51 38.54
C TYR A 346 9.62 -3.59 39.33
N ASN A 347 10.61 -4.23 38.76
CA ASN A 347 11.39 -5.29 39.42
C ASN A 347 12.23 -4.76 40.59
N LYS A 348 12.65 -3.49 40.53
CA LYS A 348 13.35 -2.78 41.64
C LYS A 348 12.37 -2.26 42.71
N LYS A 349 11.08 -2.56 42.61
CA LYS A 349 10.00 -2.05 43.47
C LYS A 349 9.87 -0.51 43.45
N GLN A 350 10.32 0.14 42.41
CA GLN A 350 10.19 1.58 42.14
C GLN A 350 8.90 1.81 41.31
N TYR A 351 7.76 1.68 41.97
CA TYR A 351 6.49 1.59 41.26
C TYR A 351 6.00 2.91 40.68
N LEU A 352 6.37 4.05 41.26
CA LEU A 352 6.02 5.38 40.71
C LEU A 352 6.74 5.64 39.39
N TYR A 353 8.04 5.41 39.31
CA TYR A 353 8.79 5.53 38.06
C TYR A 353 8.30 4.55 37.00
N SER A 354 7.98 3.31 37.40
CA SER A 354 7.42 2.32 36.48
C SER A 354 6.10 2.82 35.90
N THR A 355 5.20 3.33 36.74
CA THR A 355 3.86 3.77 36.31
C THR A 355 3.93 5.00 35.42
N ASP A 356 4.77 5.97 35.70
CA ASP A 356 4.96 7.15 34.85
C ASP A 356 5.40 6.74 33.44
N LEU A 357 6.35 5.81 33.32
CA LEU A 357 6.77 5.29 32.03
C LEU A 357 5.67 4.51 31.31
N LEU A 358 4.93 3.67 32.06
CA LEU A 358 3.81 2.90 31.48
C LEU A 358 2.70 3.83 30.98
N GLN A 359 2.35 4.87 31.76
CA GLN A 359 1.37 5.87 31.32
C GLN A 359 1.85 6.66 30.12
N LYS A 360 3.12 7.07 30.09
CA LYS A 360 3.72 7.73 28.95
C LYS A 360 3.62 6.86 27.69
N ILE A 361 3.89 5.55 27.80
CA ILE A 361 3.76 4.63 26.65
C ILE A 361 2.30 4.56 26.19
N ILE A 362 1.32 4.49 27.10
CA ILE A 362 -0.10 4.44 26.75
C ILE A 362 -0.55 5.71 26.01
N ILE A 363 -0.02 6.87 26.41
CA ILE A 363 -0.38 8.18 25.81
C ILE A 363 0.32 8.38 24.48
N ASP A 364 1.66 8.18 24.44
CA ASP A 364 2.49 8.51 23.28
C ASP A 364 2.44 7.41 22.20
N TYR A 365 2.16 6.15 22.59
CA TYR A 365 2.17 4.96 21.74
C TYR A 365 0.91 4.11 21.92
N PRO A 366 -0.28 4.61 21.57
CA PRO A 366 -1.57 3.96 21.88
C PRO A 366 -1.75 2.58 21.22
N ASN A 367 -0.97 2.27 20.21
CA ASN A 367 -1.01 0.98 19.50
C ASN A 367 -0.10 -0.09 20.16
N TYR A 368 0.49 0.22 21.32
CA TYR A 368 1.36 -0.70 22.05
C TYR A 368 0.67 -1.22 23.32
N ASP A 369 0.07 -2.40 23.28
CA ASP A 369 -0.84 -2.92 24.33
C ASP A 369 -0.15 -3.48 25.57
N SER A 370 1.14 -3.81 25.51
CA SER A 370 1.86 -4.47 26.60
C SER A 370 1.90 -3.74 27.96
N PRO A 371 1.85 -2.40 28.06
CA PRO A 371 1.89 -1.66 29.32
C PRO A 371 0.71 -1.96 30.26
N ASN A 372 -0.47 -2.24 29.73
CA ASN A 372 -1.70 -2.44 30.50
C ASN A 372 -1.60 -3.58 31.52
N ILE A 373 -0.83 -4.64 31.20
CA ILE A 373 -0.62 -5.78 32.09
C ILE A 373 0.07 -5.35 33.39
N TYR A 374 1.12 -4.51 33.28
CA TYR A 374 1.87 -4.03 34.43
C TYR A 374 1.11 -2.96 35.21
N CYS A 375 0.39 -2.08 34.56
CA CYS A 375 -0.53 -1.15 35.20
C CYS A 375 -1.55 -1.87 36.07
N ASN A 376 -2.14 -2.97 35.58
CA ASN A 376 -3.09 -3.77 36.33
C ASN A 376 -2.45 -4.48 37.55
N LYS A 377 -1.21 -4.98 37.40
CA LYS A 377 -0.45 -5.55 38.51
C LYS A 377 -0.19 -4.52 39.60
N ILE A 378 0.25 -3.32 39.26
CA ILE A 378 0.49 -2.24 40.22
C ILE A 378 -0.82 -1.78 40.87
N LYS A 379 -1.92 -1.64 40.13
CA LYS A 379 -3.24 -1.34 40.66
C LYS A 379 -3.71 -2.38 41.70
N LYS A 380 -3.44 -3.67 41.43
CA LYS A 380 -3.76 -4.74 42.36
C LYS A 380 -2.96 -4.62 43.67
N LEU A 381 -1.63 -4.44 43.57
CA LEU A 381 -0.76 -4.21 44.72
C LEU A 381 -1.19 -2.98 45.52
N MET A 382 -1.54 -1.88 44.87
CA MET A 382 -2.03 -0.68 45.50
C MET A 382 -3.31 -0.96 46.33
N LYS A 383 -4.30 -1.67 45.74
CA LYS A 383 -5.55 -2.01 46.47
C LYS A 383 -5.28 -2.90 47.67
N GLU A 384 -4.48 -3.94 47.52
CA GLU A 384 -4.17 -4.89 48.56
C GLU A 384 -3.45 -4.23 49.76
N LYS A 385 -2.43 -3.41 49.46
CA LYS A 385 -1.55 -2.87 50.49
C LYS A 385 -1.94 -1.50 51.06
N SER A 386 -2.86 -0.78 50.41
CA SER A 386 -3.45 0.47 50.91
C SER A 386 -4.71 0.28 51.76
N SER A 387 -5.29 -0.94 51.80
CA SER A 387 -6.59 -1.20 52.43
C SER A 387 -6.53 -1.85 53.81
N SER A 388 -5.39 -2.37 54.27
CA SER A 388 -5.30 -2.98 55.61
C SER A 388 -4.04 -2.56 56.34
N SER A 389 -4.25 -1.93 57.48
CA SER A 389 -3.21 -1.63 58.48
C SER A 389 -2.77 -2.84 59.29
N TYR A 390 -3.37 -4.02 59.09
CA TYR A 390 -3.13 -5.23 59.92
C TYR A 390 -2.16 -6.24 59.27
N GLU A 391 -1.99 -6.20 57.95
CA GLU A 391 -1.14 -7.17 57.22
C GLU A 391 0.13 -6.56 56.62
N SER A 392 0.24 -5.23 56.57
CA SER A 392 1.41 -4.53 56.02
C SER A 392 2.19 -3.83 57.15
N SER A 393 3.52 -3.77 57.02
CA SER A 393 4.31 -2.90 57.90
C SER A 393 3.87 -1.44 57.71
N PHE A 394 3.99 -0.61 58.78
CA PHE A 394 3.49 0.76 58.76
C PHE A 394 4.13 1.63 57.66
N ASP A 395 5.38 1.37 57.35
CA ASP A 395 6.12 2.01 56.25
C ASP A 395 5.56 1.60 54.89
N GLU A 396 5.25 0.32 54.67
CA GLU A 396 4.66 -0.16 53.42
C GLU A 396 3.23 0.42 53.23
N TYR A 397 2.45 0.49 54.29
CA TYR A 397 1.14 1.14 54.25
C TYR A 397 1.25 2.63 53.89
N ALA A 398 2.18 3.37 54.49
CA ALA A 398 2.38 4.79 54.22
C ALA A 398 2.83 5.04 52.77
N TYR A 399 3.70 4.15 52.23
CA TYR A 399 4.08 4.19 50.82
C TYR A 399 2.87 4.04 49.90
N TRP A 400 2.10 2.97 50.05
CA TRP A 400 0.99 2.67 49.17
C TRP A 400 -0.23 3.58 49.39
N SER A 401 -0.46 4.06 50.56
CA SER A 401 -1.48 5.08 50.85
C SER A 401 -1.13 6.40 50.19
N GLY A 402 0.12 6.82 50.26
CA GLY A 402 0.59 8.00 49.54
C GLY A 402 0.51 7.82 48.00
N TYR A 403 0.88 6.63 47.50
CA TYR A 403 0.76 6.27 46.09
C TYR A 403 -0.70 6.34 45.56
N LYS A 404 -1.65 5.78 46.35
CA LYS A 404 -3.08 5.86 46.04
C LYS A 404 -3.56 7.30 45.96
N ASN A 405 -3.26 8.10 47.00
CA ASN A 405 -3.66 9.50 47.06
C ASN A 405 -3.02 10.34 45.92
N TYR A 406 -1.81 10.01 45.44
CA TYR A 406 -1.20 10.64 44.30
C TYR A 406 -2.05 10.43 43.02
N TYR A 407 -2.47 9.18 42.75
CA TYR A 407 -3.30 8.87 41.57
C TYR A 407 -4.75 9.36 41.66
N GLU A 408 -5.27 9.50 42.90
CA GLU A 408 -6.58 10.10 43.14
C GLU A 408 -6.55 11.63 43.19
N ALA A 409 -5.38 12.25 42.89
CA ALA A 409 -5.12 13.68 42.95
C ALA A 409 -5.38 14.33 44.34
N ASN A 410 -5.35 13.54 45.39
CA ASN A 410 -5.46 13.97 46.78
C ASN A 410 -4.08 14.39 47.32
N TYR A 411 -3.48 15.40 46.73
CA TYR A 411 -2.08 15.77 46.90
C TYR A 411 -1.69 16.12 48.34
N ASP A 412 -2.56 16.77 49.08
CA ASP A 412 -2.32 17.11 50.50
C ASP A 412 -2.19 15.84 51.38
N GLN A 413 -3.08 14.88 51.16
CA GLN A 413 -3.02 13.61 51.88
C GLN A 413 -1.84 12.76 51.40
N CYS A 414 -1.53 12.77 50.13
CA CYS A 414 -0.34 12.13 49.54
C CYS A 414 0.92 12.59 50.24
N LEU A 415 1.15 13.90 50.37
CA LEU A 415 2.31 14.47 51.04
C LEU A 415 2.39 14.10 52.52
N LYS A 416 1.23 14.02 53.23
CA LYS A 416 1.18 13.58 54.64
C LYS A 416 1.67 12.14 54.79
N GLU A 417 1.16 11.23 53.95
CA GLU A 417 1.52 9.81 54.01
C GLU A 417 2.99 9.58 53.63
N TRP A 418 3.47 10.21 52.52
CA TRP A 418 4.86 10.06 52.16
C TRP A 418 5.86 10.72 53.11
N LYS A 419 5.48 11.81 53.78
CA LYS A 419 6.28 12.35 54.88
C LYS A 419 6.42 11.37 56.05
N LYS A 420 5.35 10.61 56.38
CA LYS A 420 5.44 9.52 57.37
C LYS A 420 6.38 8.41 56.90
N TYR A 421 6.27 7.98 55.62
CA TYR A 421 7.15 7.00 55.05
C TYR A 421 8.64 7.43 55.11
N LEU A 422 8.93 8.68 54.78
CA LEU A 422 10.31 9.21 54.83
C LEU A 422 10.91 9.31 56.25
N GLN A 423 10.12 9.17 57.30
CA GLN A 423 10.62 9.00 58.68
C GLN A 423 11.29 7.64 58.88
N PHE A 424 10.87 6.62 58.10
CA PHE A 424 11.43 5.27 58.15
C PHE A 424 12.54 5.09 57.11
N ASP A 425 12.37 5.59 55.90
CA ASP A 425 13.35 5.54 54.79
C ASP A 425 13.61 6.93 54.23
N ASN A 426 14.45 7.69 54.91
CA ASN A 426 14.82 9.07 54.52
C ASN A 426 15.73 9.17 53.30
N LYS A 427 16.20 8.04 52.74
CA LYS A 427 17.04 7.96 51.54
C LYS A 427 16.31 7.50 50.30
N ASN A 428 15.01 7.23 50.37
CA ASN A 428 14.22 6.80 49.23
C ASN A 428 14.10 7.92 48.19
N LYS A 429 14.97 7.85 47.17
CA LYS A 429 15.03 8.86 46.10
C LYS A 429 13.72 9.02 45.34
N GLU A 430 13.01 7.91 45.11
CA GLU A 430 11.73 7.93 44.40
C GLU A 430 10.72 8.81 45.15
N ILE A 431 10.49 8.54 46.45
CA ILE A 431 9.51 9.28 47.25
C ILE A 431 9.92 10.74 47.45
N ILE A 432 11.23 11.03 47.63
CA ILE A 432 11.72 12.41 47.75
C ILE A 432 11.41 13.19 46.48
N GLU A 433 11.69 12.62 45.31
CA GLU A 433 11.45 13.28 44.01
C GLU A 433 9.96 13.52 43.80
N TYR A 434 9.09 12.53 44.11
CA TYR A 434 7.65 12.68 43.95
C TYR A 434 7.04 13.64 44.97
N CYS A 435 7.54 13.72 46.19
CA CYS A 435 7.15 14.76 47.15
C CYS A 435 7.43 16.16 46.56
N ASN A 436 8.59 16.35 45.95
CA ASN A 436 8.93 17.63 45.33
C ASN A 436 8.01 17.94 44.11
N LYS A 437 7.72 16.94 43.29
CA LYS A 437 6.77 17.08 42.18
C LYS A 437 5.37 17.48 42.67
N VAL A 438 4.88 16.81 43.69
CA VAL A 438 3.54 17.08 44.28
C VAL A 438 3.50 18.46 44.92
N ASN A 439 4.55 18.88 45.66
CA ASN A 439 4.65 20.23 46.19
C ASN A 439 4.57 21.29 45.10
N ALA A 440 5.29 21.09 43.97
CA ALA A 440 5.22 21.99 42.84
C ALA A 440 3.80 22.06 42.23
N ILE A 441 3.11 20.93 42.08
CA ILE A 441 1.73 20.87 41.56
C ILE A 441 0.78 21.64 42.49
N VAL A 442 0.89 21.44 43.80
CA VAL A 442 0.03 22.13 44.78
C VAL A 442 0.28 23.64 44.71
N THR A 443 1.56 24.06 44.69
CA THR A 443 1.90 25.49 44.62
C THR A 443 1.36 26.11 43.33
N ASN A 444 1.59 25.49 42.17
CA ASN A 444 1.09 25.98 40.89
C ASN A 444 -0.44 26.04 40.83
N SER A 445 -1.14 25.04 41.44
CA SER A 445 -2.60 25.04 41.48
C SER A 445 -3.17 26.17 42.32
N ILE A 446 -2.49 26.55 43.41
CA ILE A 446 -2.86 27.71 44.23
C ILE A 446 -2.65 29.01 43.46
N GLU A 447 -1.54 29.13 42.75
CA GLU A 447 -1.29 30.32 41.92
C GLU A 447 -2.30 30.43 40.76
N GLU A 448 -2.63 29.30 40.11
CA GLU A 448 -3.63 29.28 39.03
C GLU A 448 -5.03 29.63 39.53
N LYS A 449 -5.44 29.17 40.72
CA LYS A 449 -6.67 29.56 41.34
C LYS A 449 -6.72 31.05 41.63
N LYS A 450 -5.65 31.61 42.20
CA LYS A 450 -5.53 33.05 42.44
C LYS A 450 -5.61 33.86 41.13
N LYS A 451 -4.95 33.38 40.06
CA LYS A 451 -5.03 34.01 38.74
C LYS A 451 -6.45 33.97 38.17
N LYS A 452 -7.13 32.81 38.23
CA LYS A 452 -8.53 32.69 37.77
C LYS A 452 -9.48 33.59 38.56
N GLN A 453 -9.28 33.71 39.85
CA GLN A 453 -10.06 34.63 40.70
C GLN A 453 -9.84 36.11 40.24
N PHE A 454 -8.60 36.51 40.03
CA PHE A 454 -8.26 37.83 39.53
C PHE A 454 -8.90 38.07 38.14
N GLU A 455 -8.82 37.14 37.21
CA GLU A 455 -9.42 37.23 35.88
C GLU A 455 -10.95 37.36 35.96
N TYR A 456 -11.60 36.63 36.86
CA TYR A 456 -13.04 36.72 37.10
C TYR A 456 -13.45 38.11 37.59
N GLU A 457 -12.74 38.64 38.59
CA GLU A 457 -13.02 40.00 39.13
C GLU A 457 -12.78 41.08 38.08
N ALA A 458 -11.67 41.03 37.37
CA ALA A 458 -11.36 41.98 36.29
C ALA A 458 -12.41 41.93 35.17
N ASN A 459 -12.82 40.75 34.72
CA ASN A 459 -13.88 40.57 33.74
C ASN A 459 -15.22 41.10 34.21
N THR A 460 -15.56 40.95 35.48
CA THR A 460 -16.80 41.46 36.04
C THR A 460 -16.83 42.97 35.99
N ILE A 461 -15.73 43.64 36.38
CA ILE A 461 -15.62 45.10 36.32
C ILE A 461 -15.71 45.60 34.87
N LEU A 462 -14.99 44.92 33.94
CA LEU A 462 -15.00 45.25 32.51
C LEU A 462 -16.41 45.13 31.90
N LYS A 463 -17.09 43.99 32.15
CA LYS A 463 -18.46 43.78 31.65
C LYS A 463 -19.43 44.82 32.14
N ASN A 464 -19.37 45.17 33.44
CA ASN A 464 -20.20 46.24 34.00
C ASN A 464 -19.94 47.58 33.33
N GLY A 465 -18.69 47.93 33.07
CA GLY A 465 -18.33 49.13 32.34
C GLY A 465 -18.85 49.15 30.89
N ILE A 466 -18.75 48.01 30.19
CA ILE A 466 -19.30 47.86 28.82
C ILE A 466 -20.83 48.00 28.81
N ILE A 467 -21.53 47.44 29.80
CA ILE A 467 -23.00 47.62 29.93
C ILE A 467 -23.35 49.07 30.12
N LEU A 468 -22.62 49.78 30.97
CA LEU A 468 -22.83 51.24 31.20
C LEU A 468 -22.57 52.05 29.90
N TYR A 469 -21.56 51.68 29.10
CA TYR A 469 -21.30 52.30 27.81
C TYR A 469 -22.47 52.06 26.84
N LYS A 470 -22.94 50.81 26.70
CA LYS A 470 -24.08 50.48 25.83
C LYS A 470 -25.37 51.21 26.23
N ASN A 471 -25.58 51.41 27.55
CA ASN A 471 -26.72 52.12 28.09
C ASN A 471 -26.57 53.65 28.04
N LYS A 472 -25.56 54.19 27.31
CA LYS A 472 -25.25 55.60 27.16
C LYS A 472 -24.95 56.34 28.49
N ARG A 473 -24.59 55.61 29.56
CA ARG A 473 -24.16 56.14 30.87
C ARG A 473 -22.64 56.33 30.88
N TRP A 474 -22.15 57.18 29.99
CA TRP A 474 -20.72 57.29 29.67
C TRP A 474 -19.85 57.76 30.84
N VAL A 475 -20.32 58.69 31.66
CA VAL A 475 -19.58 59.17 32.84
C VAL A 475 -19.38 58.03 33.86
N GLU A 476 -20.39 57.20 34.08
CA GLU A 476 -20.29 56.05 34.97
C GLU A 476 -19.46 54.95 34.35
N CYS A 477 -19.50 54.77 33.03
CA CYS A 477 -18.60 53.88 32.31
C CYS A 477 -17.14 54.26 32.55
N ILE A 478 -16.77 55.54 32.37
CA ILE A 478 -15.39 56.02 32.62
C ILE A 478 -14.97 55.69 34.05
N ARG A 479 -15.79 56.00 35.06
CA ARG A 479 -15.50 55.72 36.47
C ARG A 479 -15.29 54.21 36.72
N GLN A 480 -16.08 53.34 36.08
CA GLN A 480 -15.95 51.88 36.22
C GLN A 480 -14.69 51.35 35.53
N MET A 481 -14.30 51.93 34.38
CA MET A 481 -13.08 51.55 33.66
C MET A 481 -11.81 52.05 34.36
N GLU A 482 -11.85 53.24 34.99
CA GLU A 482 -10.77 53.72 35.87
C GLU A 482 -10.57 52.84 37.09
N LYS A 483 -11.68 52.32 37.68
CA LYS A 483 -11.63 51.31 38.74
C LYS A 483 -10.94 50.02 38.27
N LEU A 484 -11.24 49.58 37.03
CA LEU A 484 -10.56 48.44 36.43
C LEU A 484 -9.06 48.68 36.26
N GLN A 485 -8.67 49.88 35.76
CA GLN A 485 -7.26 50.24 35.59
C GLN A 485 -6.51 50.24 36.91
N THR A 486 -7.14 50.74 37.99
CA THR A 486 -6.54 50.74 39.34
C THR A 486 -6.40 49.32 39.87
N PHE A 487 -7.43 48.47 39.71
CA PHE A 487 -7.43 47.07 40.13
C PHE A 487 -6.32 46.26 39.44
N VAL A 488 -6.14 46.41 38.13
CA VAL A 488 -5.13 45.64 37.38
C VAL A 488 -3.70 46.15 37.58
N LYS A 489 -3.51 47.45 37.89
CA LYS A 489 -2.18 48.02 38.20
C LYS A 489 -1.57 47.47 39.48
N SER A 490 -2.40 47.08 40.44
CA SER A 490 -1.94 46.49 41.72
C SER A 490 -1.65 44.98 41.63
N SER A 491 -1.83 44.35 40.46
CA SER A 491 -1.71 42.93 40.27
C SER A 491 -0.30 42.49 39.89
N GLN A 492 0.11 41.31 40.38
CA GLN A 492 1.36 40.63 39.98
C GLN A 492 1.30 39.96 38.59
N TYR A 493 0.11 39.90 37.93
CA TYR A 493 -0.12 39.18 36.67
C TYR A 493 0.04 40.15 35.46
N THR A 494 1.27 40.54 35.16
CA THR A 494 1.62 41.61 34.19
C THR A 494 0.96 41.47 32.80
N ASN A 495 1.07 40.29 32.17
CA ASN A 495 0.53 40.09 30.82
C ASN A 495 -1.01 40.13 30.76
N THR A 496 -1.67 39.48 31.72
CA THR A 496 -3.14 39.51 31.83
C THR A 496 -3.66 40.87 32.19
N SER A 497 -2.99 41.56 33.12
CA SER A 497 -3.29 42.91 33.52
C SER A 497 -3.19 43.94 32.38
N PHE A 498 -2.21 43.79 31.48
CA PHE A 498 -2.04 44.67 30.33
C PHE A 498 -3.26 44.64 29.39
N ASN A 499 -3.82 43.43 29.10
CA ASN A 499 -5.01 43.32 28.25
C ASN A 499 -6.24 44.00 28.85
N TYR A 500 -6.49 43.83 30.16
CA TYR A 500 -7.58 44.51 30.84
C TYR A 500 -7.39 46.02 30.92
N TYR A 501 -6.14 46.46 31.16
CA TYR A 501 -5.81 47.89 31.19
C TYR A 501 -6.03 48.54 29.81
N SER A 502 -5.59 47.90 28.74
CA SER A 502 -5.78 48.34 27.37
C SER A 502 -7.26 48.43 27.00
N SER A 503 -8.05 47.40 27.32
CA SER A 503 -9.50 47.38 27.09
C SER A 503 -10.21 48.51 27.86
N ALA A 504 -9.85 48.71 29.13
CA ALA A 504 -10.41 49.79 29.92
C ALA A 504 -10.11 51.15 29.32
N LYS A 505 -8.85 51.39 28.89
CA LYS A 505 -8.45 52.63 28.21
C LYS A 505 -9.27 52.86 26.94
N GLU A 506 -9.44 51.85 26.10
CA GLU A 506 -10.22 51.93 24.85
C GLU A 506 -11.68 52.36 25.12
N TYR A 507 -12.33 51.81 26.14
CA TYR A 507 -13.69 52.18 26.49
C TYR A 507 -13.78 53.57 27.14
N ILE A 508 -12.77 54.01 27.89
CA ILE A 508 -12.67 55.40 28.37
C ILE A 508 -12.62 56.35 27.17
N ASP A 509 -11.72 56.12 26.22
CA ASP A 509 -11.54 56.93 25.03
C ASP A 509 -12.83 56.99 24.18
N LYS A 510 -13.50 55.84 23.99
CA LYS A 510 -14.81 55.78 23.32
C LYS A 510 -15.88 56.55 24.04
N ALA A 511 -16.00 56.46 25.36
CA ALA A 511 -16.98 57.16 26.16
C ALA A 511 -16.75 58.69 26.15
N VAL A 512 -15.49 59.12 26.27
CA VAL A 512 -15.11 60.55 26.14
C VAL A 512 -15.49 61.11 24.76
N LYS A 513 -15.21 60.32 23.68
CA LYS A 513 -15.57 60.68 22.30
C LYS A 513 -17.09 60.86 22.11
N GLU A 514 -17.87 59.91 22.67
CA GLU A 514 -19.36 60.03 22.61
C GLU A 514 -19.90 61.20 23.43
N ILE A 515 -19.33 61.50 24.59
CA ILE A 515 -19.67 62.73 25.38
C ILE A 515 -19.36 63.95 24.56
N THR A 516 -18.17 64.05 23.93
CA THR A 516 -17.77 65.24 23.10
C THR A 516 -18.64 65.31 21.85
N LYS A 517 -19.02 64.20 21.22
CA LYS A 517 -19.91 64.21 20.05
C LYS A 517 -21.34 64.65 20.38
N ASN A 518 -21.86 64.21 21.55
CA ASN A 518 -23.19 64.67 22.00
C ASN A 518 -23.22 66.12 22.40
N LEU A 519 -22.10 66.74 22.81
CA LEU A 519 -21.96 68.18 23.01
C LEU A 519 -21.93 68.91 21.67
N ASN A 520 -21.53 68.29 20.57
CA ASN A 520 -21.37 68.92 19.25
C ASN A 520 -22.45 68.54 18.22
N ASN A 521 -23.30 67.52 18.44
CA ASN A 521 -24.31 67.10 17.47
C ASN A 521 -25.61 66.59 18.11
N THR A 522 -26.62 67.42 18.05
CA THR A 522 -28.01 67.06 17.79
C THR A 522 -28.14 66.84 16.28
N LYS A 523 -28.02 65.66 15.79
CA LYS A 523 -28.72 65.14 14.58
C LYS A 523 -28.22 63.74 14.12
N VAL A 524 -29.16 62.78 14.15
CA VAL A 524 -29.68 61.85 13.08
C VAL A 524 -28.82 60.68 12.61
N THR A 525 -29.25 59.52 12.83
CA THR A 525 -29.94 58.32 12.24
C THR A 525 -29.12 57.13 11.82
N GLU A 526 -29.53 55.99 12.38
CA GLU A 526 -29.86 54.63 11.85
C GLU A 526 -28.88 53.73 11.08
N THR A 527 -28.74 52.55 11.61
CA THR A 527 -29.04 51.13 11.20
C THR A 527 -28.05 50.36 10.32
N LYS A 528 -27.58 49.24 10.76
CA LYS A 528 -27.92 47.87 10.29
C LYS A 528 -27.15 46.78 11.04
N VAL A 529 -27.90 45.72 11.41
CA VAL A 529 -27.45 44.45 11.99
C VAL A 529 -27.13 43.49 10.85
N GLN A 530 -26.06 42.74 10.96
CA GLN A 530 -25.84 41.54 10.16
C GLN A 530 -25.45 40.36 11.08
N GLU A 531 -26.25 39.31 11.00
CA GLU A 531 -26.05 38.01 11.68
C GLU A 531 -24.84 37.29 11.08
N SER A 532 -24.03 36.63 11.92
CA SER A 532 -22.97 35.70 11.52
C SER A 532 -23.34 34.29 11.94
N GLU A 533 -23.22 33.36 10.99
CA GLU A 533 -23.38 31.92 11.15
C GLU A 533 -22.36 31.30 12.16
N PRO A 534 -22.66 30.12 12.74
CA PRO A 534 -21.81 29.52 13.77
C PRO A 534 -20.51 29.00 13.18
N GLU A 535 -19.39 29.37 13.75
CA GLU A 535 -18.07 28.84 13.46
C GLU A 535 -17.99 27.35 13.85
N ILE A 536 -17.67 26.50 12.85
CA ILE A 536 -17.31 25.09 13.06
C ILE A 536 -15.92 25.06 13.69
N ILE A 537 -15.81 24.55 14.90
CA ILE A 537 -14.52 24.36 15.58
C ILE A 537 -13.77 23.23 14.85
N ILE A 538 -12.78 23.59 14.03
CA ILE A 538 -11.92 22.65 13.32
C ILE A 538 -10.79 22.22 14.27
N ASP A 539 -10.73 20.94 14.61
CA ASP A 539 -9.60 20.36 15.34
C ASP A 539 -8.56 19.76 14.37
N GLU A 540 -7.71 20.64 13.84
CA GLU A 540 -6.67 20.27 12.87
C GLU A 540 -5.69 19.22 13.40
N LYS A 541 -5.29 19.27 14.68
CA LYS A 541 -4.34 18.34 15.27
C LYS A 541 -4.91 16.93 15.37
N LEU A 542 -6.18 16.82 15.75
CA LEU A 542 -6.86 15.53 15.83
C LEU A 542 -7.15 14.96 14.44
N ALA A 543 -7.52 15.82 13.48
CA ALA A 543 -7.72 15.46 12.08
C ALA A 543 -6.43 14.89 11.47
N ASP A 544 -5.29 15.56 11.62
CA ASP A 544 -3.99 15.09 11.13
C ASP A 544 -3.57 13.76 11.78
N LYS A 545 -3.86 13.58 13.08
CA LYS A 545 -3.60 12.30 13.76
C LYS A 545 -4.41 11.16 13.13
N LYS A 546 -5.71 11.37 12.88
CA LYS A 546 -6.59 10.37 12.25
C LYS A 546 -6.20 10.09 10.80
N TYR A 547 -5.76 11.10 10.06
CA TYR A 547 -5.21 10.92 8.73
C TYR A 547 -3.98 10.00 8.72
N ARG A 548 -3.02 10.19 9.64
CA ARG A 548 -1.84 9.32 9.77
C ARG A 548 -2.19 7.87 10.14
N GLU A 549 -3.16 7.68 11.05
CA GLU A 549 -3.67 6.34 11.38
C GLU A 549 -4.25 5.66 10.13
N GLY A 550 -5.00 6.40 9.30
CA GLY A 550 -5.52 5.92 8.02
C GLY A 550 -4.43 5.52 7.03
N LEU A 551 -3.35 6.30 6.90
CA LEU A 551 -2.21 5.98 6.05
C LEU A 551 -1.50 4.68 6.48
N ILE A 552 -1.32 4.47 7.79
CA ILE A 552 -0.71 3.25 8.33
C ILE A 552 -1.59 2.03 8.02
N LEU A 553 -2.91 2.15 8.18
CA LEU A 553 -3.87 1.09 7.86
C LEU A 553 -3.88 0.77 6.37
N TYR A 554 -3.83 1.80 5.52
CA TYR A 554 -3.70 1.64 4.07
C TYR A 554 -2.42 0.90 3.69
N ALA A 555 -1.27 1.30 4.23
CA ALA A 555 0.02 0.65 3.97
C ALA A 555 0.09 -0.81 4.49
N LYS A 556 -0.77 -1.17 5.47
CA LYS A 556 -0.95 -2.53 5.98
C LYS A 556 -1.96 -3.35 5.18
N GLY A 557 -2.54 -2.82 4.10
CA GLY A 557 -3.55 -3.48 3.27
C GLY A 557 -4.96 -3.53 3.87
N LYS A 558 -5.21 -2.80 4.97
CA LYS A 558 -6.50 -2.74 5.67
C LYS A 558 -7.34 -1.57 5.14
N TYR A 559 -7.73 -1.68 3.87
CA TYR A 559 -8.34 -0.58 3.11
C TYR A 559 -9.67 -0.08 3.70
N TYR A 560 -10.53 -0.98 4.16
CA TYR A 560 -11.81 -0.62 4.78
C TYR A 560 -11.61 0.17 6.10
N GLU A 561 -10.67 -0.27 6.94
CA GLU A 561 -10.33 0.44 8.18
C GLU A 561 -9.67 1.80 7.88
N ALA A 562 -8.83 1.88 6.84
CA ALA A 562 -8.21 3.13 6.37
C ALA A 562 -9.26 4.14 5.87
N GLU A 563 -10.24 3.70 5.08
CA GLU A 563 -11.35 4.52 4.59
C GLU A 563 -12.10 5.19 5.76
N ARG A 564 -12.47 4.40 6.78
CA ARG A 564 -13.13 4.93 7.98
C ARG A 564 -12.29 5.99 8.72
N MET A 565 -10.97 5.84 8.75
CA MET A 565 -10.09 6.85 9.38
C MET A 565 -10.01 8.13 8.55
N PHE A 566 -9.99 8.03 7.22
CA PHE A 566 -10.03 9.21 6.35
C PHE A 566 -11.40 9.93 6.40
N GLU A 567 -12.50 9.19 6.48
CA GLU A 567 -13.82 9.79 6.71
C GLU A 567 -13.91 10.51 8.06
N LEU A 568 -13.36 9.91 9.12
CA LEU A 568 -13.30 10.53 10.44
C LEU A 568 -12.44 11.80 10.42
N THR A 569 -11.35 11.79 9.64
CA THR A 569 -10.53 12.98 9.40
C THR A 569 -11.36 14.13 8.80
N LEU A 570 -12.21 13.84 7.81
CA LEU A 570 -13.06 14.83 7.16
C LEU A 570 -14.21 15.32 8.07
N ARG A 571 -14.67 14.52 9.02
CA ARG A 571 -15.62 14.98 10.05
C ARG A 571 -14.99 15.97 11.01
N LEU A 572 -13.68 15.82 11.31
CA LEU A 572 -12.93 16.72 12.19
C LEU A 572 -12.41 17.96 11.46
N ASN A 573 -12.09 17.85 10.19
CA ASN A 573 -11.69 18.94 9.31
C ASN A 573 -12.22 18.68 7.89
N PRO A 574 -13.38 19.24 7.51
CA PRO A 574 -13.97 19.02 6.18
C PRO A 574 -13.08 19.47 5.02
N ASN A 575 -12.16 20.40 5.26
CA ASN A 575 -11.24 20.95 4.26
C ASN A 575 -9.89 20.22 4.19
N HIS A 576 -9.74 19.05 4.84
CA HIS A 576 -8.50 18.29 4.87
C HIS A 576 -8.20 17.66 3.50
N GLN A 577 -7.53 18.41 2.61
CA GLN A 577 -7.34 18.06 1.20
C GLN A 577 -6.68 16.69 0.98
N ARG A 578 -5.72 16.31 1.85
CA ARG A 578 -5.04 15.01 1.75
C ARG A 578 -5.97 13.84 2.05
N ALA A 579 -6.92 13.97 2.98
CA ALA A 579 -7.91 12.94 3.26
C ALA A 579 -8.94 12.81 2.13
N ILE A 580 -9.33 13.91 1.50
CA ILE A 580 -10.18 13.93 0.30
C ILE A 580 -9.50 13.14 -0.83
N ASN A 581 -8.23 13.40 -1.06
CA ASN A 581 -7.46 12.71 -2.10
C ASN A 581 -7.26 11.21 -1.77
N ALA A 582 -7.02 10.88 -0.50
CA ALA A 582 -6.89 9.49 -0.05
C ALA A 582 -8.18 8.68 -0.29
N LEU A 583 -9.35 9.23 0.01
CA LEU A 583 -10.64 8.59 -0.25
C LEU A 583 -10.93 8.42 -1.76
N LYS A 584 -10.44 9.33 -2.61
CA LYS A 584 -10.53 9.18 -4.07
C LYS A 584 -9.64 8.04 -4.60
N HIS A 585 -8.54 7.73 -3.90
CA HIS A 585 -7.66 6.61 -4.25
C HIS A 585 -8.21 5.26 -3.79
N LEU A 586 -9.05 5.24 -2.76
CA LEU A 586 -9.68 4.03 -2.24
C LEU A 586 -10.96 3.63 -2.99
N LYS A 587 -11.59 4.58 -3.68
CA LYS A 587 -12.74 4.37 -4.58
C LYS A 587 -12.26 4.13 -6.01
#